data_d2498798978d5b6a76ec67c3ff0b38d3
#
_entry.id   d2498798978d5b6a76ec67c3ff0b38d3
#
_cell.length_a   1.000
_cell.length_b   1.000
_cell.length_c   1.000
_cell.angle_alpha   90.00
_cell.angle_beta   90.00
_cell.angle_gamma   90.00
#
_symmetry.space_group_name_H-M   'P 1'
#
loop_
_entity.id
_entity.type
_entity.pdbx_description
1 polymer ?
#
loop_
_entity_poly.entity_id
_entity_poly.type
_entity_poly.pdbx_seq_one_letter_code
_entity_poly.pdbx_strand_id
1 'polypeptide(L)'
;LIKLRMRYGSDESLVFIDELYKAITSEMYKESSRIAAEKGAFPKFNADKFLDSGFMKKMPEDVRQMVRENGIRNVALTTQAPTGTVGSMLSTSTGIEPYYAFKFYRQSRLGFHEVLIPLAQEYKSNGSLPKFFVSAMELEPMEHIKVQAAVQKWTDSSISKTANAPADFTIEQTAQLYEKAYELGCKGVTIYRDSSREEQVLTTEADAEEKNLAYNGDRETTKQEQMEPFKEAVKEEIPEMQNPRKHADIEFPEDDATDYGTDVGQTCPQCKKGIMVKFGGCTECSKQCGMKGSCDMK
;
A
#
# COMPACT_ATOMS: atom_id res chain seq x y z
N LEU A 1 17.88 -2.45 1.37
CA LEU A 1 19.02 -1.49 1.49
C LEU A 1 19.75 -1.68 2.81
N ILE A 2 19.08 -1.66 3.97
CA ILE A 2 19.73 -1.79 5.29
C ILE A 2 20.63 -3.03 5.39
N LYS A 3 20.16 -4.20 4.95
CA LYS A 3 20.97 -5.44 4.94
C LYS A 3 22.21 -5.34 4.02
N LEU A 4 22.15 -4.49 3.01
CA LEU A 4 23.28 -4.16 2.12
C LEU A 4 24.14 -3.00 2.66
N ARG A 5 23.80 -2.46 3.84
CA ARG A 5 24.45 -1.31 4.48
C ARG A 5 24.38 -0.03 3.65
N MET A 6 23.36 0.09 2.81
CA MET A 6 23.09 1.26 1.98
C MET A 6 22.07 2.16 2.65
N ARG A 7 22.37 3.46 2.78
CA ARG A 7 21.40 4.45 3.26
C ARG A 7 20.33 4.68 2.19
N TYR A 8 19.07 4.66 2.60
CA TYR A 8 17.94 4.99 1.72
C TYR A 8 18.11 6.42 1.15
N GLY A 9 17.95 6.58 -0.16
CA GLY A 9 18.07 7.87 -0.86
C GLY A 9 19.50 8.33 -1.14
N SER A 10 20.54 7.59 -0.72
CA SER A 10 21.93 7.89 -1.11
C SER A 10 22.19 7.60 -2.60
N ASP A 11 23.15 8.27 -3.20
CA ASP A 11 23.52 8.07 -4.61
C ASP A 11 23.84 6.60 -4.90
N GLU A 12 24.57 5.92 -3.98
CA GLU A 12 24.86 4.49 -4.08
C GLU A 12 23.57 3.67 -4.12
N SER A 13 22.63 3.97 -3.24
CA SER A 13 21.35 3.25 -3.21
C SER A 13 20.49 3.51 -4.45
N LEU A 14 20.54 4.70 -5.02
CA LEU A 14 19.82 5.05 -6.24
C LEU A 14 20.38 4.28 -7.46
N VAL A 15 21.70 4.16 -7.57
CA VAL A 15 22.35 3.34 -8.61
C VAL A 15 21.97 1.87 -8.45
N PHE A 16 22.05 1.33 -7.24
CA PHE A 16 21.66 -0.05 -6.96
C PHE A 16 20.17 -0.32 -7.30
N ILE A 17 19.29 0.59 -6.94
CA ILE A 17 17.86 0.50 -7.24
C ILE A 17 17.63 0.51 -8.77
N ASP A 18 18.28 1.40 -9.49
CA ASP A 18 18.17 1.49 -10.95
C ASP A 18 18.57 0.17 -11.63
N GLU A 19 19.72 -0.38 -11.25
CA GLU A 19 20.23 -1.65 -11.79
C GLU A 19 19.33 -2.83 -11.44
N LEU A 20 18.91 -2.93 -10.18
CA LEU A 20 18.04 -4.00 -9.69
C LEU A 20 16.68 -4.01 -10.42
N TYR A 21 16.01 -2.86 -10.47
CA TYR A 21 14.70 -2.76 -11.13
C TYR A 21 14.80 -2.93 -12.64
N LYS A 22 15.89 -2.45 -13.26
CA LYS A 22 16.19 -2.73 -14.68
C LYS A 22 16.27 -4.25 -14.94
N ALA A 23 17.03 -4.97 -14.12
CA ALA A 23 17.17 -6.41 -14.28
C ALA A 23 15.84 -7.15 -14.10
N ILE A 24 15.11 -6.87 -13.00
CA ILE A 24 13.82 -7.49 -12.70
C ILE A 24 12.83 -7.22 -13.84
N THR A 25 12.66 -5.97 -14.24
CA THR A 25 11.66 -5.61 -15.27
C THR A 25 12.04 -6.15 -16.62
N SER A 26 13.33 -6.18 -16.98
CA SER A 26 13.78 -6.78 -18.23
C SER A 26 13.40 -8.26 -18.31
N GLU A 27 13.64 -9.02 -17.25
CA GLU A 27 13.28 -10.45 -17.22
C GLU A 27 11.76 -10.67 -17.22
N MET A 28 10.99 -9.82 -16.52
CA MET A 28 9.51 -9.88 -16.57
C MET A 28 8.98 -9.65 -17.98
N TYR A 29 9.54 -8.69 -18.72
CA TYR A 29 9.14 -8.41 -20.10
C TYR A 29 9.55 -9.54 -21.06
N LYS A 30 10.75 -10.10 -20.90
CA LYS A 30 11.18 -11.29 -21.67
C LYS A 30 10.24 -12.46 -21.42
N GLU A 31 9.88 -12.73 -20.16
CA GLU A 31 8.98 -13.83 -19.83
C GLU A 31 7.58 -13.62 -20.39
N SER A 32 7.02 -12.42 -20.28
CA SER A 32 5.73 -12.10 -20.88
C SER A 32 5.76 -12.23 -22.42
N SER A 33 6.91 -11.96 -23.04
CA SER A 33 7.11 -12.19 -24.47
C SER A 33 7.20 -13.68 -24.83
N ARG A 34 7.87 -14.51 -24.00
CA ARG A 34 7.87 -15.98 -24.17
C ARG A 34 6.45 -16.55 -24.06
N ILE A 35 5.69 -16.11 -23.07
CA ILE A 35 4.29 -16.52 -22.90
C ILE A 35 3.44 -16.06 -24.10
N ALA A 36 3.74 -14.91 -24.70
CA ALA A 36 3.04 -14.45 -25.89
C ALA A 36 3.32 -15.34 -27.11
N ALA A 37 4.52 -15.88 -27.25
CA ALA A 37 4.84 -16.85 -28.28
C ALA A 37 4.00 -18.15 -28.15
N GLU A 38 3.68 -18.56 -26.92
CA GLU A 38 2.89 -19.77 -26.65
C GLU A 38 1.37 -19.53 -26.72
N LYS A 39 0.90 -18.43 -26.15
CA LYS A 39 -0.53 -18.15 -25.88
C LYS A 39 -1.10 -16.99 -26.69
N GLY A 40 -0.28 -16.38 -27.54
CA GLY A 40 -0.61 -15.17 -28.29
C GLY A 40 -0.41 -13.90 -27.45
N ALA A 41 -0.13 -12.80 -28.11
CA ALA A 41 -0.08 -11.48 -27.52
C ALA A 41 -1.48 -11.03 -27.04
N PHE A 42 -1.55 -9.97 -26.22
CA PHE A 42 -2.85 -9.42 -25.84
C PHE A 42 -3.63 -8.91 -27.08
N PRO A 43 -4.98 -8.96 -27.09
CA PRO A 43 -5.79 -8.83 -28.32
C PRO A 43 -5.58 -7.56 -29.14
N LYS A 44 -5.20 -6.45 -28.52
CA LYS A 44 -4.96 -5.17 -29.20
C LYS A 44 -3.48 -4.80 -29.32
N PHE A 45 -2.59 -5.79 -29.19
CA PHE A 45 -1.16 -5.55 -29.36
C PHE A 45 -0.84 -5.07 -30.77
N ASN A 46 -0.04 -4.03 -30.85
CA ASN A 46 0.57 -3.54 -32.07
C ASN A 46 2.03 -3.22 -31.75
N ALA A 47 2.94 -3.94 -32.39
CA ALA A 47 4.38 -3.87 -32.06
C ALA A 47 4.95 -2.46 -32.22
N ASP A 48 4.62 -1.77 -33.32
CA ASP A 48 5.18 -0.43 -33.57
C ASP A 48 4.73 0.58 -32.52
N LYS A 49 3.42 0.61 -32.21
CA LYS A 49 2.87 1.51 -31.20
C LYS A 49 3.38 1.19 -29.80
N PHE A 50 3.50 -0.11 -29.48
CA PHE A 50 3.96 -0.54 -28.15
C PHE A 50 5.43 -0.19 -27.94
N LEU A 51 6.28 -0.51 -28.92
CA LEU A 51 7.72 -0.25 -28.87
C LEU A 51 8.08 1.25 -29.00
N ASP A 52 7.18 2.06 -29.57
CA ASP A 52 7.36 3.51 -29.64
C ASP A 52 6.98 4.24 -28.34
N SER A 53 6.37 3.53 -27.37
CA SER A 53 6.05 4.11 -26.06
C SER A 53 7.30 4.60 -25.33
N GLY A 54 7.15 5.68 -24.54
CA GLY A 54 8.26 6.24 -23.76
C GLY A 54 8.88 5.25 -22.77
N PHE A 55 8.09 4.28 -22.29
CA PHE A 55 8.59 3.22 -21.42
C PHE A 55 9.44 2.22 -22.19
N MET A 56 8.94 1.70 -23.33
CA MET A 56 9.67 0.72 -24.12
C MET A 56 10.95 1.26 -24.77
N LYS A 57 11.00 2.55 -25.08
CA LYS A 57 12.24 3.20 -25.58
C LYS A 57 13.41 3.13 -24.60
N LYS A 58 13.14 2.98 -23.31
CA LYS A 58 14.19 2.85 -22.26
C LYS A 58 14.63 1.40 -22.07
N MET A 59 13.84 0.44 -22.54
CA MET A 59 14.14 -0.98 -22.33
C MET A 59 15.37 -1.42 -23.14
N PRO A 60 16.15 -2.38 -22.62
CA PRO A 60 17.26 -2.98 -23.37
C PRO A 60 16.84 -3.50 -24.74
N GLU A 61 17.73 -3.44 -25.72
CA GLU A 61 17.40 -3.79 -27.09
C GLU A 61 17.03 -5.28 -27.26
N ASP A 62 17.66 -6.17 -26.50
CA ASP A 62 17.30 -7.59 -26.48
C ASP A 62 15.85 -7.83 -26.05
N VAL A 63 15.36 -7.08 -25.05
CA VAL A 63 13.95 -7.12 -24.61
C VAL A 63 13.04 -6.60 -25.72
N ARG A 64 13.37 -5.46 -26.31
CA ARG A 64 12.62 -4.83 -27.39
C ARG A 64 12.52 -5.74 -28.61
N GLN A 65 13.62 -6.41 -28.95
CA GLN A 65 13.66 -7.35 -30.05
C GLN A 65 12.74 -8.56 -29.81
N MET A 66 12.79 -9.16 -28.62
CA MET A 66 11.89 -10.25 -28.26
C MET A 66 10.41 -9.84 -28.34
N VAL A 67 10.08 -8.64 -27.86
CA VAL A 67 8.71 -8.12 -27.94
C VAL A 67 8.29 -7.86 -29.38
N ARG A 68 9.19 -7.42 -30.25
CA ARG A 68 8.92 -7.26 -31.70
C ARG A 68 8.60 -8.58 -32.38
N GLU A 69 9.34 -9.62 -32.06
CA GLU A 69 9.23 -10.93 -32.67
C GLU A 69 8.02 -11.73 -32.18
N ASN A 70 7.81 -11.76 -30.86
CA ASN A 70 6.82 -12.64 -30.24
C ASN A 70 5.55 -11.88 -29.78
N GLY A 71 5.59 -10.56 -29.75
CA GLY A 71 4.59 -9.78 -29.03
C GLY A 71 4.80 -9.79 -27.52
N ILE A 72 3.78 -9.37 -26.78
CA ILE A 72 3.76 -9.43 -25.31
C ILE A 72 2.39 -9.87 -24.80
N ARG A 73 2.37 -10.75 -23.80
CA ARG A 73 1.13 -11.32 -23.28
C ARG A 73 0.34 -10.33 -22.42
N ASN A 74 1.01 -9.54 -21.60
CA ASN A 74 0.41 -8.65 -20.61
C ASN A 74 0.48 -7.19 -21.09
N VAL A 75 -0.59 -6.45 -20.90
CA VAL A 75 -0.63 -5.00 -21.24
C VAL A 75 0.27 -4.19 -20.31
N ALA A 76 0.30 -4.53 -19.03
CA ALA A 76 1.16 -3.96 -18.00
C ALA A 76 1.64 -5.10 -17.08
N LEU A 77 2.82 -4.97 -16.53
CA LEU A 77 3.51 -6.02 -15.79
C LEU A 77 3.88 -5.62 -14.37
N THR A 78 4.19 -4.34 -14.14
CA THR A 78 4.78 -3.89 -12.89
C THR A 78 4.00 -2.75 -12.26
N THR A 79 3.79 -2.85 -10.96
CA THR A 79 3.28 -1.77 -10.10
C THR A 79 3.94 -1.88 -8.73
N GLN A 80 3.97 -0.80 -7.98
CA GLN A 80 4.44 -0.80 -6.59
C GLN A 80 3.26 -0.43 -5.69
N ALA A 81 2.59 -1.46 -5.18
CA ALA A 81 1.49 -1.32 -4.22
C ALA A 81 2.03 -1.09 -2.80
N PRO A 82 1.22 -0.54 -1.88
CA PRO A 82 1.63 -0.31 -0.48
C PRO A 82 2.03 -1.58 0.27
N THR A 83 1.38 -2.71 0.01
CA THR A 83 1.62 -4.03 0.62
C THR A 83 1.72 -4.02 2.16
N GLY A 84 0.94 -3.16 2.82
CA GLY A 84 1.04 -2.89 4.26
C GLY A 84 0.96 -4.14 5.13
N THR A 85 -0.10 -4.93 4.99
CA THR A 85 -0.31 -6.16 5.77
C THR A 85 0.76 -7.21 5.47
N VAL A 86 1.09 -7.41 4.19
CA VAL A 86 2.11 -8.41 3.78
C VAL A 86 3.50 -8.03 4.32
N GLY A 87 3.89 -6.75 4.21
CA GLY A 87 5.16 -6.27 4.75
C GLY A 87 5.24 -6.46 6.27
N SER A 88 4.15 -6.14 6.98
CA SER A 88 4.07 -6.34 8.43
C SER A 88 4.18 -7.81 8.83
N MET A 89 3.52 -8.72 8.11
CA MET A 89 3.62 -10.16 8.34
C MET A 89 5.04 -10.68 8.13
N LEU A 90 5.77 -10.13 7.17
CA LEU A 90 7.15 -10.51 6.88
C LEU A 90 8.18 -9.72 7.72
N SER A 91 7.73 -8.89 8.66
CA SER A 91 8.59 -8.04 9.51
C SER A 91 9.56 -7.18 8.70
N THR A 92 9.10 -6.64 7.57
CA THR A 92 9.86 -5.73 6.69
C THR A 92 9.13 -4.41 6.50
N SER A 93 9.81 -3.42 5.92
CA SER A 93 9.13 -2.20 5.44
C SER A 93 8.18 -2.55 4.29
N THR A 94 7.16 -1.73 4.10
CA THR A 94 6.07 -2.00 3.15
C THR A 94 6.30 -1.29 1.81
N GLY A 95 6.01 -1.98 0.72
CA GLY A 95 6.23 -1.44 -0.63
C GLY A 95 7.68 -0.99 -0.83
N ILE A 96 7.86 0.22 -1.31
CA ILE A 96 9.18 0.86 -1.44
C ILE A 96 9.43 1.92 -0.37
N GLU A 97 8.62 1.92 0.70
CA GLU A 97 8.77 2.88 1.79
C GLU A 97 9.99 2.54 2.66
N PRO A 98 10.72 3.53 3.20
CA PRO A 98 11.62 3.31 4.32
C PRO A 98 10.80 2.93 5.56
N TYR A 99 11.45 2.41 6.58
CA TYR A 99 10.76 2.25 7.87
C TYR A 99 10.32 3.62 8.40
N TYR A 100 9.10 3.71 8.89
CA TYR A 100 8.60 4.93 9.53
C TYR A 100 9.42 5.27 10.77
N ALA A 101 9.68 4.28 11.61
CA ALA A 101 10.57 4.35 12.76
C ALA A 101 11.20 2.97 13.00
N PHE A 102 12.38 2.93 13.59
CA PHE A 102 13.04 1.69 14.00
C PHE A 102 12.66 1.28 15.43
N LYS A 103 12.10 2.22 16.17
CA LYS A 103 11.62 2.11 17.52
C LYS A 103 10.25 2.76 17.61
N PHE A 104 9.30 2.10 18.22
CA PHE A 104 7.97 2.63 18.47
C PHE A 104 7.45 2.16 19.83
N TYR A 105 6.48 2.86 20.36
CA TYR A 105 5.84 2.52 21.62
C TYR A 105 4.50 1.87 21.33
N ARG A 106 4.30 0.68 21.90
CA ARG A 106 3.03 -0.03 21.79
C ARG A 106 2.30 0.05 23.11
N GLN A 107 1.07 0.54 23.09
CA GLN A 107 0.19 0.53 24.23
C GLN A 107 -0.37 -0.88 24.47
N SER A 108 -0.24 -1.36 25.71
CA SER A 108 -0.85 -2.60 26.17
C SER A 108 -1.59 -2.35 27.50
N ARG A 109 -2.21 -3.40 28.06
CA ARG A 109 -2.82 -3.32 29.39
C ARG A 109 -1.81 -3.03 30.51
N LEU A 110 -0.53 -3.22 30.26
CA LEU A 110 0.58 -2.99 31.20
C LEU A 110 1.27 -1.63 30.99
N GLY A 111 0.74 -0.79 30.10
CA GLY A 111 1.33 0.51 29.73
C GLY A 111 1.97 0.52 28.36
N PHE A 112 2.77 1.54 28.11
CA PHE A 112 3.57 1.67 26.89
C PHE A 112 4.87 0.89 27.01
N HIS A 113 5.20 0.09 26.00
CA HIS A 113 6.52 -0.55 25.92
C HIS A 113 7.21 -0.21 24.63
N GLU A 114 8.52 -0.01 24.74
CA GLU A 114 9.41 0.15 23.59
C GLU A 114 9.45 -1.15 22.78
N VAL A 115 9.20 -1.05 21.49
CA VAL A 115 9.32 -2.13 20.53
C VAL A 115 10.32 -1.71 19.46
N LEU A 116 11.44 -2.44 19.39
CA LEU A 116 12.38 -2.33 18.28
C LEU A 116 11.96 -3.31 17.18
N ILE A 117 12.08 -2.88 15.93
CA ILE A 117 11.92 -3.82 14.81
C ILE A 117 13.04 -4.85 14.85
N PRO A 118 12.79 -6.13 14.45
CA PRO A 118 13.80 -7.19 14.53
C PRO A 118 15.14 -6.81 13.88
N LEU A 119 15.07 -6.18 12.70
CA LEU A 119 16.26 -5.74 11.99
C LEU A 119 17.10 -4.73 12.81
N ALA A 120 16.47 -3.81 13.52
CA ALA A 120 17.18 -2.86 14.36
C ALA A 120 17.82 -3.54 15.59
N GLN A 121 17.20 -4.58 16.11
CA GLN A 121 17.78 -5.39 17.20
C GLN A 121 19.08 -6.07 16.79
N GLU A 122 19.16 -6.60 15.55
CA GLU A 122 20.35 -7.24 15.01
C GLU A 122 21.56 -6.28 14.90
N TYR A 123 21.30 -5.01 14.61
CA TYR A 123 22.36 -4.02 14.32
C TYR A 123 22.65 -3.07 15.50
N LYS A 124 21.83 -3.05 16.55
CA LYS A 124 22.01 -2.17 17.70
C LYS A 124 23.30 -2.53 18.45
N SER A 125 24.29 -1.66 18.36
CA SER A 125 25.56 -1.79 19.07
C SER A 125 25.78 -0.54 19.92
N ASN A 126 26.16 -0.71 21.18
CA ASN A 126 26.42 0.40 22.12
C ASN A 126 25.27 1.45 22.21
N GLY A 127 24.03 0.99 22.08
CA GLY A 127 22.85 1.87 22.20
C GLY A 127 22.46 2.66 20.95
N SER A 128 23.26 2.62 19.88
CA SER A 128 22.98 3.36 18.63
C SER A 128 22.88 2.43 17.43
N LEU A 129 22.15 2.90 16.40
CA LEU A 129 22.06 2.24 15.09
C LEU A 129 23.11 2.84 14.15
N PRO A 130 23.64 2.05 13.18
CA PRO A 130 24.54 2.56 12.14
C PRO A 130 23.88 3.65 11.29
N LYS A 131 24.69 4.54 10.69
CA LYS A 131 24.22 5.69 9.89
C LYS A 131 23.38 5.33 8.65
N PHE A 132 23.41 4.11 8.18
CA PHE A 132 22.55 3.66 7.08
C PHE A 132 21.13 3.30 7.53
N PHE A 133 20.85 3.28 8.83
CA PHE A 133 19.50 3.27 9.37
C PHE A 133 18.97 4.70 9.35
N VAL A 134 18.04 4.96 8.47
CA VAL A 134 17.35 6.25 8.35
C VAL A 134 15.86 5.98 8.25
N SER A 135 15.08 6.61 9.10
CA SER A 135 13.62 6.51 9.13
C SER A 135 12.98 7.45 8.10
N ALA A 136 11.69 7.26 7.85
CA ALA A 136 10.94 8.08 6.90
C ALA A 136 10.94 9.57 7.26
N MET A 137 10.95 9.88 8.55
CA MET A 137 10.91 11.27 9.03
C MET A 137 12.29 11.93 9.08
N GLU A 138 13.37 11.16 9.05
CA GLU A 138 14.76 11.67 9.01
C GLU A 138 15.23 11.94 7.57
N LEU A 139 14.46 11.52 6.57
CA LEU A 139 14.76 11.78 5.16
C LEU A 139 14.22 13.15 4.74
N GLU A 140 14.99 13.84 3.93
CA GLU A 140 14.49 15.00 3.21
C GLU A 140 13.38 14.56 2.23
N PRO A 141 12.27 15.34 2.09
CA PRO A 141 11.18 15.00 1.17
C PRO A 141 11.66 14.69 -0.25
N MET A 142 12.72 15.35 -0.72
CA MET A 142 13.31 15.13 -2.02
C MET A 142 14.00 13.76 -2.15
N GLU A 143 14.55 13.20 -1.08
CA GLU A 143 15.15 11.85 -1.10
C GLU A 143 14.09 10.79 -1.36
N HIS A 144 12.87 10.94 -0.79
CA HIS A 144 11.74 10.08 -1.10
C HIS A 144 11.39 10.10 -2.59
N ILE A 145 11.35 11.29 -3.20
CA ILE A 145 11.04 11.45 -4.63
C ILE A 145 12.14 10.84 -5.52
N LYS A 146 13.39 11.02 -5.18
CA LYS A 146 14.51 10.42 -5.94
C LYS A 146 14.42 8.89 -5.97
N VAL A 147 14.14 8.26 -4.85
CA VAL A 147 13.96 6.80 -4.79
C VAL A 147 12.73 6.38 -5.60
N GLN A 148 11.62 7.08 -5.47
CA GLN A 148 10.42 6.81 -6.26
C GLN A 148 10.71 6.92 -7.76
N ALA A 149 11.43 7.94 -8.19
CA ALA A 149 11.79 8.17 -9.58
C ALA A 149 12.72 7.05 -10.13
N ALA A 150 13.69 6.60 -9.35
CA ALA A 150 14.57 5.50 -9.72
C ALA A 150 13.78 4.20 -9.96
N VAL A 151 12.80 3.90 -9.09
CA VAL A 151 11.89 2.76 -9.26
C VAL A 151 10.92 2.98 -10.43
N GLN A 152 10.35 4.19 -10.57
CA GLN A 152 9.37 4.53 -11.61
C GLN A 152 9.96 4.40 -13.02
N LYS A 153 11.23 4.63 -13.16
CA LYS A 153 11.94 4.46 -14.45
C LYS A 153 11.71 3.06 -15.04
N TRP A 154 11.60 2.05 -14.19
CA TRP A 154 11.44 0.64 -14.55
C TRP A 154 10.08 0.04 -14.19
N THR A 155 9.14 0.86 -13.72
CA THR A 155 7.77 0.44 -13.39
C THR A 155 6.81 1.01 -14.43
N ASP A 156 6.11 0.14 -15.16
CA ASP A 156 5.20 0.54 -16.26
C ASP A 156 3.86 1.10 -15.76
N SER A 157 3.42 0.72 -14.57
CA SER A 157 2.23 1.27 -13.93
C SER A 157 2.60 2.31 -12.85
N SER A 158 1.67 2.60 -11.95
CA SER A 158 1.88 3.58 -10.88
C SER A 158 2.60 3.00 -9.68
N ILE A 159 3.15 3.88 -8.87
CA ILE A 159 3.81 3.59 -7.61
C ILE A 159 3.05 4.28 -6.49
N SER A 160 2.76 3.56 -5.41
CA SER A 160 2.30 4.13 -4.17
C SER A 160 3.49 4.41 -3.26
N LYS A 161 3.79 5.68 -3.08
CA LYS A 161 4.86 6.14 -2.19
C LYS A 161 4.50 7.46 -1.55
N THR A 162 4.77 7.56 -0.26
CA THR A 162 4.63 8.79 0.53
C THR A 162 5.97 9.51 0.65
N ALA A 163 5.98 10.79 0.37
CA ALA A 163 7.04 11.70 0.77
C ALA A 163 6.65 12.30 2.13
N ASN A 164 7.38 11.95 3.17
CA ASN A 164 7.18 12.52 4.49
C ASN A 164 7.83 13.90 4.52
N ALA A 165 7.15 14.86 5.12
CA ALA A 165 7.60 16.24 5.23
C ALA A 165 7.41 16.74 6.67
N PRO A 166 8.30 17.60 7.18
CA PRO A 166 8.19 18.17 8.51
C PRO A 166 6.97 19.09 8.64
N ALA A 167 6.57 19.39 9.88
CA ALA A 167 5.38 20.18 10.16
C ALA A 167 5.41 21.62 9.60
N ASP A 168 6.60 22.19 9.47
CA ASP A 168 6.85 23.53 8.91
C ASP A 168 7.02 23.57 7.39
N PHE A 169 6.82 22.43 6.70
CA PHE A 169 6.92 22.35 5.24
C PHE A 169 5.87 23.23 4.58
N THR A 170 6.31 24.22 3.78
CA THR A 170 5.45 25.25 3.21
C THR A 170 4.68 24.82 1.97
N ILE A 171 3.71 25.62 1.57
CA ILE A 171 2.95 25.39 0.32
C ILE A 171 3.87 25.47 -0.90
N GLU A 172 4.80 26.44 -0.91
CA GLU A 172 5.78 26.63 -1.98
C GLU A 172 6.72 25.42 -2.10
N GLN A 173 7.22 24.91 -0.98
CA GLN A 173 8.02 23.69 -0.96
C GLN A 173 7.24 22.47 -1.44
N THR A 174 5.96 22.40 -1.08
CA THR A 174 5.05 21.36 -1.57
C THR A 174 4.88 21.45 -3.09
N ALA A 175 4.65 22.65 -3.64
CA ALA A 175 4.54 22.85 -5.08
C ALA A 175 5.83 22.43 -5.81
N GLN A 176 6.99 22.87 -5.32
CA GLN A 176 8.30 22.48 -5.87
C GLN A 176 8.52 20.96 -5.83
N LEU A 177 8.04 20.28 -4.79
CA LEU A 177 8.17 18.82 -4.69
C LEU A 177 7.34 18.13 -5.77
N TYR A 178 6.10 18.57 -6.03
CA TYR A 178 5.25 18.04 -7.10
C TYR A 178 5.86 18.30 -8.49
N GLU A 179 6.32 19.50 -8.73
CA GLU A 179 7.01 19.86 -9.99
C GLU A 179 8.22 18.97 -10.21
N LYS A 180 9.03 18.79 -9.17
CA LYS A 180 10.23 17.94 -9.25
C LYS A 180 9.92 16.47 -9.46
N ALA A 181 8.88 15.96 -8.82
CA ALA A 181 8.38 14.60 -9.04
C ALA A 181 7.97 14.39 -10.51
N TYR A 182 7.27 15.37 -11.10
CA TYR A 182 6.91 15.35 -12.51
C TYR A 182 8.13 15.37 -13.43
N GLU A 183 9.08 16.29 -13.20
CA GLU A 183 10.33 16.38 -13.97
C GLU A 183 11.15 15.08 -13.93
N LEU A 184 11.16 14.38 -12.80
CA LEU A 184 11.84 13.11 -12.62
C LEU A 184 11.06 11.92 -13.19
N GLY A 185 9.87 12.15 -13.76
CA GLY A 185 9.06 11.14 -14.44
C GLY A 185 8.21 10.27 -13.50
N CYS A 186 7.95 10.70 -12.28
CA CYS A 186 6.99 10.04 -11.41
C CYS A 186 5.57 10.19 -11.96
N LYS A 187 4.77 9.14 -11.89
CA LYS A 187 3.36 9.14 -12.36
C LYS A 187 2.36 9.67 -11.33
N GLY A 188 2.77 9.80 -10.11
CA GLY A 188 2.02 10.34 -9.00
C GLY A 188 2.90 10.43 -7.77
N VAL A 189 2.49 11.23 -6.79
CA VAL A 189 3.18 11.37 -5.51
C VAL A 189 2.16 11.69 -4.42
N THR A 190 2.41 11.18 -3.23
CA THR A 190 1.66 11.51 -2.02
C THR A 190 2.58 12.20 -1.05
N ILE A 191 2.14 13.31 -0.48
CA ILE A 191 2.86 14.01 0.58
C ILE A 191 2.12 13.84 1.89
N TYR A 192 2.83 13.47 2.93
CA TYR A 192 2.35 13.50 4.30
C TYR A 192 3.19 14.50 5.09
N ARG A 193 2.57 15.63 5.45
CA ARG A 193 3.17 16.61 6.34
C ARG A 193 2.88 16.23 7.78
N ASP A 194 3.90 16.20 8.61
CA ASP A 194 3.74 15.91 10.04
C ASP A 194 2.74 16.85 10.69
N SER A 195 2.03 16.36 11.69
CA SER A 195 1.00 17.09 12.42
C SER A 195 -0.14 17.66 11.57
N SER A 196 -0.36 17.13 10.34
CA SER A 196 -1.47 17.54 9.48
C SER A 196 -2.79 16.82 9.78
N ARG A 197 -2.79 15.85 10.69
CA ARG A 197 -3.97 15.11 11.17
C ARG A 197 -4.01 15.15 12.69
N GLU A 198 -5.22 15.28 13.25
CA GLU A 198 -5.46 15.29 14.71
C GLU A 198 -5.07 13.96 15.38
N GLU A 199 -5.27 12.83 14.68
CA GLU A 199 -4.87 11.50 15.16
C GLU A 199 -3.74 10.94 14.30
N GLN A 200 -2.60 10.68 14.92
CA GLN A 200 -1.48 9.97 14.31
C GLN A 200 -1.58 8.47 14.62
N VAL A 201 -1.48 7.64 13.59
CA VAL A 201 -1.55 6.18 13.71
C VAL A 201 -0.31 5.61 14.40
N LEU A 202 0.85 6.27 14.24
CA LEU A 202 2.12 5.90 14.85
C LEU A 202 2.62 7.06 15.71
N THR A 203 2.96 6.76 16.95
CA THR A 203 3.36 7.74 17.96
C THR A 203 4.86 7.70 18.19
N THR A 204 5.53 8.85 18.15
CA THR A 204 6.94 8.99 18.50
C THR A 204 7.15 8.97 20.03
N GLU A 205 8.40 8.98 20.48
CA GLU A 205 8.73 8.91 21.90
C GLU A 205 8.14 10.10 22.70
N ALA A 206 8.26 11.30 22.17
CA ALA A 206 7.74 12.52 22.81
C ALA A 206 6.21 12.50 22.97
N ASP A 207 5.50 12.11 21.90
CA ASP A 207 4.04 12.03 21.91
C ASP A 207 3.53 10.89 22.83
N ALA A 208 4.32 9.82 22.98
CA ALA A 208 3.98 8.71 23.86
C ALA A 208 4.11 9.10 25.34
N GLU A 209 5.10 9.91 25.70
CA GLU A 209 5.26 10.45 27.05
C GLU A 209 4.15 11.43 27.40
N GLU A 210 3.80 12.35 26.48
CA GLU A 210 2.70 13.29 26.67
C GLU A 210 1.34 12.57 26.79
N LYS A 211 1.05 11.61 25.93
CA LYS A 211 -0.17 10.80 26.01
C LYS A 211 -0.20 9.89 27.25
N ASN A 212 0.95 9.43 27.75
CA ASN A 212 1.04 8.65 28.97
C ASN A 212 0.80 9.50 30.22
N LEU A 213 1.25 10.76 30.22
CA LEU A 213 0.93 11.73 31.26
C LEU A 213 -0.57 12.06 31.29
N ALA A 214 -1.18 12.28 30.12
CA ALA A 214 -2.62 12.53 30.01
C ALA A 214 -3.44 11.28 30.44
N TYR A 215 -3.02 10.07 30.07
CA TYR A 215 -3.73 8.84 30.41
C TYR A 215 -3.68 8.49 31.90
N ASN A 216 -2.62 8.84 32.62
CA ASN A 216 -2.52 8.62 34.06
C ASN A 216 -3.28 9.68 34.87
N GLY A 217 -3.67 10.80 34.25
CA GLY A 217 -4.45 11.89 34.91
C GLY A 217 -5.96 11.64 34.96
N ASP A 218 -6.53 10.91 33.98
CA ASP A 218 -7.99 10.87 33.79
C ASP A 218 -8.55 9.44 33.71
N ARG A 219 -8.36 8.62 34.74
CA ARG A 219 -8.92 7.26 34.74
C ARG A 219 -10.43 7.17 35.01
N GLU A 220 -11.10 8.25 35.42
CA GLU A 220 -12.52 8.18 35.84
C GLU A 220 -13.54 8.91 34.95
N THR A 221 -13.15 9.82 34.06
CA THR A 221 -14.10 10.65 33.30
C THR A 221 -14.34 10.30 31.84
N THR A 222 -13.47 9.55 31.18
CA THR A 222 -13.48 9.44 29.71
C THR A 222 -14.40 8.36 29.13
N LYS A 223 -15.01 7.48 29.95
CA LYS A 223 -15.88 6.42 29.41
C LYS A 223 -17.34 6.85 29.18
N GLN A 224 -17.81 7.91 29.82
CA GLN A 224 -19.18 8.39 29.66
C GLN A 224 -19.31 9.50 28.62
N GLU A 225 -18.35 10.40 28.50
CA GLU A 225 -18.44 11.54 27.57
C GLU A 225 -18.19 11.20 26.09
N GLN A 226 -17.47 10.13 25.78
CA GLN A 226 -17.22 9.71 24.38
C GLN A 226 -18.38 8.92 23.76
N MET A 227 -19.38 8.48 24.52
CA MET A 227 -20.54 7.75 23.99
C MET A 227 -21.76 8.63 23.73
N GLU A 228 -21.82 9.85 24.26
CA GLU A 228 -22.97 10.73 24.10
C GLU A 228 -23.02 11.42 22.71
N PRO A 229 -21.93 11.95 22.14
CA PRO A 229 -21.97 12.56 20.82
C PRO A 229 -22.37 11.59 19.69
N PHE A 230 -22.04 10.31 19.87
CA PHE A 230 -22.36 9.30 18.85
C PHE A 230 -23.85 8.89 18.83
N LYS A 231 -24.55 9.06 19.95
CA LYS A 231 -25.98 8.77 20.04
C LYS A 231 -26.85 9.92 19.51
N GLU A 232 -26.39 11.15 19.55
CA GLU A 232 -27.11 12.30 18.97
C GLU A 232 -26.91 12.41 17.46
N ALA A 233 -25.73 12.10 16.93
CA ALA A 233 -25.46 12.12 15.49
C ALA A 233 -26.26 11.06 14.68
N VAL A 234 -26.77 10.02 15.33
CA VAL A 234 -27.62 9.00 14.69
C VAL A 234 -29.08 9.41 14.59
N LYS A 235 -29.49 10.53 15.20
CA LYS A 235 -30.87 11.03 15.16
C LYS A 235 -31.14 12.11 14.10
N GLU A 236 -30.13 12.62 13.42
CA GLU A 236 -30.36 13.42 12.23
C GLU A 236 -30.65 12.47 11.06
N GLU A 237 -31.87 12.52 10.57
CA GLU A 237 -32.33 11.80 9.38
C GLU A 237 -31.38 12.14 8.22
N ILE A 238 -30.59 11.17 7.79
CA ILE A 238 -29.81 11.26 6.57
C ILE A 238 -30.82 11.39 5.43
N PRO A 239 -30.86 12.49 4.65
CA PRO A 239 -31.73 12.58 3.50
C PRO A 239 -31.45 11.38 2.59
N GLU A 240 -32.49 10.64 2.26
CA GLU A 240 -32.41 9.52 1.32
C GLU A 240 -31.79 10.02 0.01
N MET A 241 -30.48 9.82 -0.16
CA MET A 241 -29.83 10.03 -1.43
C MET A 241 -30.42 9.04 -2.42
N GLN A 242 -31.31 9.54 -3.29
CA GLN A 242 -31.83 8.76 -4.39
C GLN A 242 -30.68 8.20 -5.19
N ASN A 243 -30.41 6.92 -5.02
CA ASN A 243 -29.41 6.18 -5.78
C ASN A 243 -29.92 6.09 -7.24
N PRO A 244 -29.25 6.76 -8.22
CA PRO A 244 -29.71 6.76 -9.62
C PRO A 244 -29.50 5.42 -10.34
N ARG A 245 -29.07 4.39 -9.64
CA ARG A 245 -28.97 3.03 -10.18
C ARG A 245 -30.10 2.18 -9.62
N LYS A 246 -31.32 2.36 -10.15
CA LYS A 246 -32.28 1.27 -10.14
C LYS A 246 -31.66 0.14 -10.95
N HIS A 247 -31.41 -0.98 -10.28
CA HIS A 247 -30.99 -2.21 -10.95
C HIS A 247 -32.06 -2.53 -12.00
N ALA A 248 -31.63 -2.60 -13.28
CA ALA A 248 -32.43 -3.29 -14.28
C ALA A 248 -32.58 -4.73 -13.77
N ASP A 249 -33.80 -5.24 -13.81
CA ASP A 249 -34.12 -6.60 -13.48
C ASP A 249 -33.27 -7.53 -14.37
N ILE A 250 -32.22 -8.10 -13.77
CA ILE A 250 -31.43 -9.14 -14.42
C ILE A 250 -32.14 -10.44 -14.07
N GLU A 251 -32.93 -10.95 -15.00
CA GLU A 251 -33.42 -12.34 -14.94
C GLU A 251 -32.22 -13.27 -15.05
N PHE A 252 -31.91 -13.96 -13.95
CA PHE A 252 -30.91 -15.02 -13.96
C PHE A 252 -31.56 -16.28 -14.56
N PRO A 253 -30.91 -16.99 -15.49
CA PRO A 253 -31.38 -18.26 -15.96
C PRO A 253 -31.40 -19.25 -14.78
N GLU A 254 -32.48 -20.00 -14.65
CA GLU A 254 -32.61 -21.16 -13.74
C GLU A 254 -31.68 -22.28 -14.27
N ASP A 255 -30.41 -22.26 -13.84
CA ASP A 255 -29.53 -23.41 -14.00
C ASP A 255 -29.27 -24.05 -12.63
N ASP A 256 -29.55 -25.33 -12.57
CA ASP A 256 -29.62 -26.28 -11.45
C ASP A 256 -28.23 -26.61 -10.85
N ALA A 257 -27.32 -25.62 -10.74
CA ALA A 257 -26.04 -25.76 -10.06
C ALA A 257 -26.07 -24.95 -8.76
N THR A 258 -26.35 -25.63 -7.64
CA THR A 258 -26.19 -25.06 -6.30
C THR A 258 -24.73 -24.67 -6.09
N ASP A 259 -24.44 -23.38 -6.28
CA ASP A 259 -23.10 -22.81 -6.07
C ASP A 259 -22.88 -22.65 -4.54
N TYR A 260 -22.22 -23.64 -3.97
CA TYR A 260 -21.83 -23.62 -2.57
C TYR A 260 -20.50 -22.88 -2.41
N GLY A 261 -20.45 -21.86 -1.53
CA GLY A 261 -19.25 -21.12 -1.28
C GLY A 261 -19.36 -20.15 -0.12
N THR A 262 -18.32 -19.37 0.07
CA THR A 262 -18.21 -18.38 1.16
C THR A 262 -18.40 -16.95 0.70
N ASP A 263 -18.60 -16.72 -0.59
CA ASP A 263 -18.81 -15.40 -1.16
C ASP A 263 -20.26 -14.95 -1.05
N VAL A 264 -20.48 -13.65 -1.08
CA VAL A 264 -21.84 -13.07 -0.97
C VAL A 264 -22.73 -13.59 -2.10
N GLY A 265 -23.91 -14.10 -1.73
CA GLY A 265 -24.89 -14.66 -2.66
C GLY A 265 -24.78 -16.17 -2.85
N GLN A 266 -23.67 -16.81 -2.47
CA GLN A 266 -23.53 -18.26 -2.58
C GLN A 266 -24.28 -19.00 -1.47
N THR A 267 -24.68 -20.22 -1.74
CA THR A 267 -25.31 -21.09 -0.73
C THR A 267 -24.29 -21.51 0.32
N CYS A 268 -24.62 -21.37 1.60
CA CYS A 268 -23.75 -21.73 2.70
C CYS A 268 -23.30 -23.19 2.63
N PRO A 269 -21.99 -23.48 2.57
CA PRO A 269 -21.49 -24.84 2.43
C PRO A 269 -21.69 -25.70 3.68
N GLN A 270 -21.91 -25.07 4.85
CA GLN A 270 -22.09 -25.76 6.11
C GLN A 270 -23.54 -26.22 6.31
N CYS A 271 -24.50 -25.32 6.20
CA CYS A 271 -25.91 -25.68 6.47
C CYS A 271 -26.71 -25.99 5.21
N LYS A 272 -26.22 -25.65 4.02
CA LYS A 272 -26.86 -25.87 2.71
C LYS A 272 -28.28 -25.26 2.58
N LYS A 273 -28.66 -24.37 3.49
CA LYS A 273 -30.00 -23.76 3.59
C LYS A 273 -29.98 -22.23 3.65
N GLY A 274 -28.85 -21.63 4.00
CA GLY A 274 -28.69 -20.20 4.09
C GLY A 274 -27.84 -19.69 2.92
N ILE A 275 -27.94 -18.38 2.65
CA ILE A 275 -27.12 -17.67 1.68
C ILE A 275 -26.05 -16.92 2.45
N MET A 276 -24.86 -16.80 1.90
CA MET A 276 -23.79 -15.98 2.47
C MET A 276 -24.11 -14.51 2.26
N VAL A 277 -24.17 -13.73 3.33
CA VAL A 277 -24.48 -12.29 3.32
C VAL A 277 -23.35 -11.50 3.97
N LYS A 278 -23.16 -10.26 3.56
CA LYS A 278 -22.12 -9.40 4.14
C LYS A 278 -22.59 -8.85 5.49
N PHE A 279 -21.81 -9.08 6.54
CA PHE A 279 -22.07 -8.58 7.89
C PHE A 279 -20.77 -8.12 8.56
N GLY A 280 -20.68 -6.83 8.91
CA GLY A 280 -19.56 -6.30 9.67
C GLY A 280 -18.17 -6.48 9.01
N GLY A 281 -18.09 -6.50 7.68
CA GLY A 281 -16.81 -6.67 6.96
C GLY A 281 -16.44 -8.12 6.65
N CYS A 282 -17.20 -9.11 7.14
CA CYS A 282 -17.08 -10.53 6.81
C CYS A 282 -18.35 -11.03 6.11
N THR A 283 -18.28 -12.20 5.48
CA THR A 283 -19.48 -12.90 5.02
C THR A 283 -19.93 -13.88 6.10
N GLU A 284 -21.23 -13.90 6.38
CA GLU A 284 -21.85 -14.84 7.34
C GLU A 284 -23.08 -15.50 6.73
N CYS A 285 -23.41 -16.67 7.21
CA CYS A 285 -24.61 -17.37 6.76
C CYS A 285 -25.89 -16.68 7.27
N SER A 286 -26.83 -16.37 6.36
CA SER A 286 -28.13 -15.74 6.69
C SER A 286 -28.98 -16.54 7.67
N LYS A 287 -28.74 -17.84 7.82
CA LYS A 287 -29.38 -18.73 8.78
C LYS A 287 -28.60 -18.87 10.10
N GLN A 288 -27.56 -18.05 10.30
CA GLN A 288 -26.77 -18.01 11.55
C GLN A 288 -26.27 -19.39 12.02
N CYS A 289 -25.90 -20.26 11.09
CA CYS A 289 -25.39 -21.59 11.42
C CYS A 289 -23.94 -21.61 11.96
N GLY A 290 -23.33 -20.43 12.13
CA GLY A 290 -21.94 -20.26 12.59
C GLY A 290 -20.92 -20.22 11.46
N MET A 291 -21.30 -20.43 10.19
CA MET A 291 -20.38 -20.32 9.06
C MET A 291 -20.02 -18.85 8.83
N LYS A 292 -18.72 -18.58 8.80
CA LYS A 292 -18.13 -17.31 8.41
C LYS A 292 -17.23 -17.53 7.21
N GLY A 293 -17.36 -16.67 6.22
CA GLY A 293 -16.54 -16.69 5.02
C GLY A 293 -15.45 -15.64 5.05
N SER A 294 -15.06 -15.19 3.87
CA SER A 294 -13.97 -14.21 3.71
C SER A 294 -14.28 -12.89 4.42
N CYS A 295 -13.30 -12.35 5.13
CA CYS A 295 -13.40 -11.05 5.80
C CYS A 295 -12.59 -10.04 5.00
N ASP A 296 -13.20 -8.90 4.67
CA ASP A 296 -12.47 -7.75 4.15
C ASP A 296 -11.68 -7.13 5.33
N MET A 297 -10.44 -7.52 5.49
CA MET A 297 -9.56 -6.82 6.41
C MET A 297 -9.18 -5.48 5.76
N LYS A 298 -9.79 -4.40 6.26
CA LYS A 298 -9.33 -3.04 5.98
C LYS A 298 -8.21 -2.66 6.92
#